data_ab4259ff6d4258e84b6c8daf6a054b79
#
_entry.id   ab4259ff6d4258e84b6c8daf6a054b79
#
_cell.length_a   1.000
_cell.length_b   1.000
_cell.length_c   1.000
_cell.angle_alpha   90.00
_cell.angle_beta   90.00
_cell.angle_gamma   90.00
#
_symmetry.space_group_name_H-M   'P 1'
#
loop_
_entity.id
_entity.type
_entity.pdbx_description
1 polymer ?
#
loop_
_entity_poly.entity_id
_entity_poly.type
_entity_poly.pdbx_seq_one_letter_code
_entity_poly.pdbx_strand_id
1 'polypeptide(L)'
;MSSPSSPASGQETSDPAVVYHEQLLPSVLTWLIVPGFGLAVWFMISAIDNLLGLGLAVVVTAGIALLLWRTSPQVRVTTADGRRWLHAGSARIAEEYLGRAEVLDTEAMRQAMGPELHTTAYVCHRPWIRTGVRVAVTDAADPAPYWLVATRRPHDLVAALGQDHV
;
A
#
# COMPACT_ATOMS: atom_id res chain seq x y z
N MET A 1 52.94 -25.55 20.14
CA MET A 1 52.66 -24.18 19.69
C MET A 1 51.29 -24.22 19.05
N SER A 2 50.29 -23.87 19.86
CA SER A 2 48.87 -23.94 19.46
C SER A 2 48.42 -22.55 19.02
N SER A 3 48.03 -22.43 17.77
CA SER A 3 47.42 -21.20 17.21
C SER A 3 45.96 -21.07 17.69
N PRO A 4 45.54 -19.93 18.17
CA PRO A 4 44.13 -19.71 18.49
C PRO A 4 43.34 -19.41 17.20
N SER A 5 42.32 -20.22 16.98
CA SER A 5 41.32 -20.00 15.95
C SER A 5 40.49 -18.72 16.28
N SER A 6 40.56 -17.72 15.41
CA SER A 6 39.65 -16.57 15.45
C SER A 6 38.22 -17.05 15.24
N PRO A 7 37.26 -16.58 16.07
CA PRO A 7 35.84 -16.77 15.75
C PRO A 7 35.48 -15.89 14.57
N ALA A 8 34.95 -16.51 13.52
CA ALA A 8 34.32 -15.82 12.42
C ALA A 8 33.18 -14.95 12.96
N SER A 9 33.31 -13.64 12.77
CA SER A 9 32.26 -12.66 13.04
C SER A 9 31.08 -13.02 12.16
N GLY A 10 30.07 -13.67 12.74
CA GLY A 10 28.77 -13.84 12.10
C GLY A 10 28.24 -12.45 11.79
N GLN A 11 28.06 -12.13 10.53
CA GLN A 11 27.22 -11.04 10.10
C GLN A 11 25.81 -11.39 10.58
N GLU A 12 25.39 -10.82 11.71
CA GLU A 12 24.00 -10.71 12.07
C GLU A 12 23.35 -9.87 10.98
N THR A 13 22.75 -10.54 9.99
CA THR A 13 21.78 -9.94 9.10
C THR A 13 20.62 -9.53 10.00
N SER A 14 20.63 -8.26 10.42
CA SER A 14 19.54 -7.67 11.20
C SER A 14 18.27 -7.80 10.36
N ASP A 15 17.36 -8.62 10.85
CA ASP A 15 16.03 -8.79 10.24
C ASP A 15 15.40 -7.40 10.08
N PRO A 16 14.86 -7.02 8.91
CA PRO A 16 14.36 -5.67 8.67
C PRO A 16 13.23 -5.35 9.64
N ALA A 17 13.47 -4.42 10.55
CA ALA A 17 12.47 -3.96 11.49
C ALA A 17 11.39 -3.18 10.75
N VAL A 18 10.14 -3.63 10.83
CA VAL A 18 8.98 -2.94 10.26
C VAL A 18 8.56 -1.83 11.23
N VAL A 19 8.78 -0.57 10.83
CA VAL A 19 8.42 0.62 11.62
C VAL A 19 6.96 1.03 11.37
N TYR A 20 6.48 0.85 10.14
CA TYR A 20 5.12 1.15 9.73
C TYR A 20 4.61 0.10 8.76
N HIS A 21 3.35 -0.31 8.96
CA HIS A 21 2.68 -1.21 8.03
C HIS A 21 1.20 -0.86 7.94
N GLU A 22 0.74 -0.66 6.72
CA GLU A 22 -0.68 -0.48 6.41
C GLU A 22 -1.04 -1.28 5.15
N GLN A 23 -2.09 -2.07 5.25
CA GLN A 23 -2.71 -2.71 4.10
C GLN A 23 -3.92 -1.88 3.65
N LEU A 24 -3.91 -1.44 2.40
CA LEU A 24 -4.95 -0.61 1.82
C LEU A 24 -6.19 -1.46 1.45
N LEU A 25 -6.78 -2.12 2.45
CA LEU A 25 -7.96 -2.97 2.25
C LEU A 25 -9.16 -2.15 1.76
N PRO A 26 -10.05 -2.76 0.96
CA PRO A 26 -11.31 -2.13 0.55
C PRO A 26 -12.14 -1.65 1.74
N SER A 27 -12.97 -0.64 1.50
CA SER A 27 -13.88 -0.12 2.52
C SER A 27 -14.95 -1.15 2.89
N VAL A 28 -15.57 -0.98 4.07
CA VAL A 28 -16.69 -1.81 4.51
C VAL A 28 -17.81 -1.85 3.46
N LEU A 29 -18.07 -0.72 2.80
CA LEU A 29 -19.06 -0.64 1.74
C LEU A 29 -18.74 -1.56 0.56
N THR A 30 -17.45 -1.67 0.16
CA THR A 30 -17.04 -2.61 -0.89
C THR A 30 -17.32 -4.06 -0.49
N TRP A 31 -17.07 -4.40 0.79
CA TRP A 31 -17.37 -5.74 1.32
C TRP A 31 -18.88 -6.05 1.38
N LEU A 32 -19.74 -5.04 1.48
CA LEU A 32 -21.21 -5.21 1.39
C LEU A 32 -21.68 -5.38 -0.06
N ILE A 33 -21.03 -4.72 -1.03
CA ILE A 33 -21.37 -4.82 -2.45
C ILE A 33 -21.04 -6.21 -3.02
N VAL A 34 -19.95 -6.83 -2.57
CA VAL A 34 -19.51 -8.15 -3.08
C VAL A 34 -20.59 -9.24 -2.91
N PRO A 35 -21.16 -9.49 -1.71
CA PRO A 35 -22.24 -10.47 -1.56
C PRO A 35 -23.53 -10.02 -2.27
N GLY A 36 -23.79 -8.71 -2.39
CA GLY A 36 -24.90 -8.20 -3.18
C GLY A 36 -24.82 -8.60 -4.64
N PHE A 37 -23.63 -8.58 -5.22
CA PHE A 37 -23.40 -9.06 -6.58
C PHE A 37 -23.63 -10.58 -6.71
N GLY A 38 -23.16 -11.36 -5.75
CA GLY A 38 -23.43 -12.79 -5.68
C GLY A 38 -24.94 -13.09 -5.59
N LEU A 39 -25.66 -12.33 -4.76
CA LEU A 39 -27.13 -12.47 -4.64
C LEU A 39 -27.85 -12.18 -5.95
N ALA A 40 -27.41 -11.16 -6.72
CA ALA A 40 -27.96 -10.86 -8.03
C ALA A 40 -27.73 -12.02 -9.02
N VAL A 41 -26.52 -12.62 -9.01
CA VAL A 41 -26.20 -13.79 -9.83
C VAL A 41 -27.09 -14.97 -9.45
N TRP A 42 -27.25 -15.25 -8.15
CA TRP A 42 -28.15 -16.30 -7.68
C TRP A 42 -29.57 -16.06 -8.17
N PHE A 43 -30.13 -14.86 -7.97
CA PHE A 43 -31.49 -14.52 -8.36
C PHE A 43 -31.71 -14.72 -9.86
N MET A 44 -30.76 -14.32 -10.70
CA MET A 44 -30.86 -14.47 -12.16
C MET A 44 -30.90 -15.93 -12.63
N ILE A 45 -30.17 -16.82 -11.95
CA ILE A 45 -30.03 -18.23 -12.37
C ILE A 45 -31.01 -19.13 -11.64
N SER A 46 -31.49 -18.77 -10.46
CA SER A 46 -32.41 -19.55 -9.65
C SER A 46 -33.74 -19.88 -10.35
N ALA A 47 -34.13 -19.08 -11.36
CA ALA A 47 -35.29 -19.35 -12.20
C ALA A 47 -35.13 -20.62 -13.08
N ILE A 48 -33.89 -21.05 -13.35
CA ILE A 48 -33.56 -22.24 -14.14
C ILE A 48 -33.25 -23.41 -13.20
N ASP A 49 -32.30 -23.20 -12.27
CA ASP A 49 -31.89 -24.15 -11.26
C ASP A 49 -31.36 -23.43 -10.03
N ASN A 50 -32.00 -23.67 -8.89
CA ASN A 50 -31.69 -22.99 -7.64
C ASN A 50 -30.32 -23.42 -7.07
N LEU A 51 -29.95 -24.70 -7.21
CA LEU A 51 -28.69 -25.22 -6.68
C LEU A 51 -27.51 -24.72 -7.52
N LEU A 52 -27.66 -24.70 -8.85
CA LEU A 52 -26.69 -24.15 -9.78
C LEU A 52 -26.50 -22.65 -9.53
N GLY A 53 -27.58 -21.90 -9.35
CA GLY A 53 -27.55 -20.48 -9.03
C GLY A 53 -26.80 -20.18 -7.73
N LEU A 54 -27.05 -20.95 -6.67
CA LEU A 54 -26.35 -20.81 -5.40
C LEU A 54 -24.84 -21.12 -5.55
N GLY A 55 -24.50 -22.21 -6.22
CA GLY A 55 -23.10 -22.60 -6.44
C GLY A 55 -22.33 -21.51 -7.19
N LEU A 56 -22.91 -20.97 -8.26
CA LEU A 56 -22.26 -19.90 -9.04
C LEU A 56 -22.15 -18.59 -8.25
N ALA A 57 -23.15 -18.22 -7.47
CA ALA A 57 -23.11 -17.05 -6.60
C ALA A 57 -21.97 -17.14 -5.58
N VAL A 58 -21.77 -18.28 -4.96
CA VAL A 58 -20.67 -18.52 -4.02
C VAL A 58 -19.31 -18.39 -4.72
N VAL A 59 -19.15 -19.03 -5.88
CA VAL A 59 -17.89 -18.99 -6.64
C VAL A 59 -17.55 -17.55 -7.07
N VAL A 60 -18.52 -16.81 -7.59
CA VAL A 60 -18.33 -15.41 -8.03
C VAL A 60 -17.99 -14.52 -6.85
N THR A 61 -18.74 -14.63 -5.74
CA THR A 61 -18.48 -13.84 -4.53
C THR A 61 -17.09 -14.11 -3.97
N ALA A 62 -16.72 -15.39 -3.84
CA ALA A 62 -15.40 -15.78 -3.34
C ALA A 62 -14.27 -15.34 -4.29
N GLY A 63 -14.48 -15.45 -5.60
CA GLY A 63 -13.52 -15.01 -6.62
C GLY A 63 -13.26 -13.51 -6.55
N ILE A 64 -14.31 -12.69 -6.46
CA ILE A 64 -14.19 -11.23 -6.32
C ILE A 64 -13.50 -10.87 -5.00
N ALA A 65 -13.90 -11.49 -3.88
CA ALA A 65 -13.30 -11.25 -2.58
C ALA A 65 -11.79 -11.56 -2.57
N LEU A 66 -11.41 -12.71 -3.13
CA LEU A 66 -10.01 -13.12 -3.25
C LEU A 66 -9.21 -12.17 -4.15
N LEU A 67 -9.79 -11.73 -5.27
CA LEU A 67 -9.16 -10.77 -6.18
C LEU A 67 -8.90 -9.43 -5.47
N LEU A 68 -9.91 -8.88 -4.78
CA LEU A 68 -9.78 -7.64 -4.02
C LEU A 68 -8.70 -7.74 -2.93
N TRP A 69 -8.65 -8.87 -2.23
CA TRP A 69 -7.64 -9.09 -1.21
C TRP A 69 -6.23 -9.17 -1.79
N ARG A 70 -6.04 -9.92 -2.87
CA ARG A 70 -4.73 -10.07 -3.54
C ARG A 70 -4.23 -8.80 -4.21
N THR A 71 -5.13 -7.98 -4.72
CA THR A 71 -4.76 -6.73 -5.41
C THR A 71 -4.62 -5.52 -4.47
N SER A 72 -4.83 -5.70 -3.15
CA SER A 72 -4.68 -4.62 -2.18
C SER A 72 -3.19 -4.30 -1.96
N PRO A 73 -2.70 -3.12 -2.37
CA PRO A 73 -1.31 -2.74 -2.16
C PRO A 73 -1.04 -2.52 -0.68
N GLN A 74 0.22 -2.66 -0.32
CA GLN A 74 0.70 -2.43 1.04
C GLN A 74 1.62 -1.20 1.04
N VAL A 75 1.51 -0.41 2.10
CA VAL A 75 2.45 0.66 2.41
C VAL A 75 3.21 0.25 3.66
N ARG A 76 4.53 0.21 3.56
CA ARG A 76 5.41 -0.19 4.67
C ARG A 76 6.62 0.74 4.73
N VAL A 77 7.08 1.01 5.95
CA VAL A 77 8.40 1.57 6.20
C VAL A 77 9.20 0.53 6.96
N THR A 78 10.33 0.13 6.41
CA THR A 78 11.24 -0.84 7.01
C THR A 78 12.58 -0.19 7.29
N THR A 79 13.23 -0.60 8.37
CA THR A 79 14.61 -0.23 8.66
C THR A 79 15.49 -1.46 8.48
N ALA A 80 16.45 -1.40 7.56
CA ALA A 80 17.45 -2.41 7.33
C ALA A 80 18.83 -1.76 7.26
N ASP A 81 19.82 -2.30 7.96
CA ASP A 81 21.19 -1.79 8.00
C ASP A 81 21.30 -0.30 8.38
N GLY A 82 20.42 0.15 9.30
CA GLY A 82 20.36 1.53 9.75
C GLY A 82 19.73 2.51 8.75
N ARG A 83 19.22 2.03 7.61
CA ARG A 83 18.54 2.83 6.58
C ARG A 83 17.06 2.52 6.56
N ARG A 84 16.25 3.56 6.37
CA ARG A 84 14.81 3.41 6.18
C ARG A 84 14.46 3.29 4.70
N TRP A 85 13.47 2.45 4.45
CA TRP A 85 12.94 2.21 3.11
C TRP A 85 11.43 2.41 3.12
N LEU A 86 10.94 3.28 2.24
CA LEU A 86 9.52 3.39 1.96
C LEU A 86 9.14 2.39 0.86
N HIS A 87 8.23 1.49 1.16
CA HIS A 87 7.61 0.58 0.21
C HIS A 87 6.17 1.02 -0.03
N ALA A 88 5.81 1.29 -1.27
CA ALA A 88 4.46 1.65 -1.66
C ALA A 88 4.03 0.80 -2.87
N GLY A 89 3.15 -0.17 -2.64
CA GLY A 89 2.76 -1.14 -3.66
C GLY A 89 3.94 -2.01 -4.12
N SER A 90 4.32 -1.89 -5.39
CA SER A 90 5.44 -2.64 -5.99
C SER A 90 6.77 -1.90 -5.97
N ALA A 91 6.78 -0.61 -5.64
CA ALA A 91 7.98 0.20 -5.63
C ALA A 91 8.55 0.37 -4.22
N ARG A 92 9.85 0.64 -4.15
CA ARG A 92 10.56 0.98 -2.92
C ARG A 92 11.57 2.08 -3.18
N ILE A 93 11.76 2.95 -2.19
CA ILE A 93 12.74 4.03 -2.25
C ILE A 93 13.41 4.19 -0.88
N ALA A 94 14.72 4.47 -0.88
CA ALA A 94 15.47 4.71 0.34
C ALA A 94 15.21 6.14 0.87
N GLU A 95 15.24 6.31 2.19
CA GLU A 95 15.00 7.59 2.87
C GLU A 95 15.92 8.71 2.35
N GLU A 96 17.16 8.40 1.99
CA GLU A 96 18.14 9.36 1.46
C GLU A 96 17.71 10.07 0.17
N TYR A 97 16.81 9.43 -0.60
CA TYR A 97 16.22 9.99 -1.82
C TYR A 97 14.85 10.63 -1.59
N LEU A 98 14.36 10.61 -0.36
CA LEU A 98 13.10 11.24 0.01
C LEU A 98 13.36 12.65 0.49
N GLY A 99 12.74 13.61 -0.18
CA GLY A 99 12.68 14.99 0.28
C GLY A 99 11.53 15.20 1.26
N ARG A 100 11.00 16.42 1.31
CA ARG A 100 9.93 16.80 2.23
C ARG A 100 8.68 15.97 1.99
N ALA A 101 8.12 15.43 3.06
CA ALA A 101 6.81 14.80 3.07
C ALA A 101 5.73 15.81 3.52
N GLU A 102 4.64 15.84 2.78
CA GLU A 102 3.49 16.68 3.02
C GLU A 102 2.26 15.81 3.27
N VAL A 103 1.59 16.06 4.37
CA VAL A 103 0.32 15.40 4.71
C VAL A 103 -0.79 15.98 3.86
N LEU A 104 -1.54 15.13 3.17
CA LEU A 104 -2.68 15.52 2.36
C LEU A 104 -3.98 15.06 3.01
N ASP A 105 -4.83 16.02 3.31
CA ASP A 105 -6.22 15.76 3.67
C ASP A 105 -7.07 15.37 2.45
N THR A 106 -8.37 15.22 2.64
CA THR A 106 -9.27 14.77 1.55
C THR A 106 -9.31 15.75 0.38
N GLU A 107 -9.28 17.05 0.65
CA GLU A 107 -9.35 18.06 -0.41
C GLU A 107 -8.01 18.21 -1.12
N ALA A 108 -6.91 18.29 -0.37
CA ALA A 108 -5.56 18.34 -0.92
C ALA A 108 -5.24 17.08 -1.75
N MET A 109 -5.67 15.89 -1.28
CA MET A 109 -5.51 14.64 -2.02
C MET A 109 -6.29 14.65 -3.34
N ARG A 110 -7.51 15.23 -3.34
CA ARG A 110 -8.32 15.39 -4.56
C ARG A 110 -7.64 16.30 -5.58
N GLN A 111 -7.04 17.40 -5.13
CA GLN A 111 -6.30 18.32 -5.99
C GLN A 111 -5.01 17.67 -6.53
N ALA A 112 -4.24 17.01 -5.66
CA ALA A 112 -3.02 16.31 -6.04
C ALA A 112 -3.25 15.16 -7.03
N MET A 113 -4.41 14.48 -6.97
CA MET A 113 -4.80 13.43 -7.90
C MET A 113 -5.49 13.94 -9.18
N GLY A 114 -5.85 15.20 -9.20
CA GLY A 114 -6.53 15.86 -10.31
C GLY A 114 -5.64 16.89 -11.02
N PRO A 115 -5.95 18.20 -10.88
CA PRO A 115 -5.29 19.25 -11.65
C PRO A 115 -3.77 19.37 -11.41
N GLU A 116 -3.31 18.98 -10.21
CA GLU A 116 -1.89 19.09 -9.80
C GLU A 116 -1.08 17.83 -10.08
N LEU A 117 -1.70 16.77 -10.62
CA LEU A 117 -1.00 15.51 -10.86
C LEU A 117 0.03 15.65 -11.97
N HIS A 118 1.29 15.43 -11.60
CA HIS A 118 2.37 15.38 -12.61
C HIS A 118 2.36 14.02 -13.33
N THR A 119 2.54 14.03 -14.65
CA THR A 119 2.41 12.83 -15.49
C THR A 119 3.41 11.73 -15.17
N THR A 120 4.58 12.08 -14.61
CA THR A 120 5.63 11.13 -14.22
C THR A 120 5.64 10.84 -12.73
N ALA A 121 4.72 11.41 -11.93
CA ALA A 121 4.64 11.12 -10.50
C ALA A 121 4.31 9.64 -10.24
N TYR A 122 4.96 9.06 -9.24
CA TYR A 122 4.58 7.71 -8.79
C TYR A 122 3.34 7.79 -7.90
N VAL A 123 2.29 7.06 -8.26
CA VAL A 123 1.00 7.09 -7.56
C VAL A 123 0.64 5.72 -7.02
N CYS A 124 0.63 5.60 -5.69
CA CYS A 124 0.08 4.46 -4.96
C CYS A 124 -1.24 4.86 -4.31
N HIS A 125 -2.34 4.78 -5.05
CA HIS A 125 -3.66 5.25 -4.63
C HIS A 125 -4.72 4.15 -4.72
N ARG A 126 -5.75 4.29 -3.86
CA ARG A 126 -6.99 3.51 -3.92
C ARG A 126 -8.20 4.43 -3.76
N PRO A 127 -9.27 4.24 -4.55
CA PRO A 127 -10.43 5.14 -4.56
C PRO A 127 -11.15 5.28 -3.22
N TRP A 128 -11.00 4.29 -2.34
CA TRP A 128 -11.62 4.27 -1.00
C TRP A 128 -10.77 4.91 0.09
N ILE A 129 -9.55 5.41 -0.24
CA ILE A 129 -8.68 6.15 0.69
C ILE A 129 -8.55 7.56 0.17
N ARG A 130 -9.01 8.52 0.97
CA ARG A 130 -9.14 9.93 0.57
C ARG A 130 -8.03 10.82 1.13
N THR A 131 -7.15 10.29 1.97
CA THR A 131 -6.02 10.98 2.58
C THR A 131 -4.72 10.33 2.10
N GLY A 132 -3.60 11.04 2.25
CA GLY A 132 -2.32 10.51 1.81
C GLY A 132 -1.15 11.38 2.21
N VAL A 133 -0.01 11.04 1.64
CA VAL A 133 1.23 11.80 1.79
C VAL A 133 1.84 12.01 0.41
N ARG A 134 2.25 13.24 0.12
CA ARG A 134 3.10 13.58 -1.02
C ARG A 134 4.53 13.68 -0.53
N VAL A 135 5.41 12.86 -1.07
CA VAL A 135 6.83 12.84 -0.71
C VAL A 135 7.65 13.25 -1.93
N ALA A 136 8.39 14.34 -1.82
CA ALA A 136 9.28 14.77 -2.90
C ALA A 136 10.39 13.73 -3.11
N VAL A 137 10.81 13.52 -4.36
CA VAL A 137 11.97 12.67 -4.70
C VAL A 137 13.14 13.59 -5.03
N THR A 138 14.29 13.32 -4.39
CA THR A 138 15.53 14.08 -4.57
C THR A 138 16.55 13.36 -5.45
N ASP A 139 16.25 12.13 -5.87
CA ASP A 139 17.10 11.37 -6.79
C ASP A 139 16.98 11.93 -8.20
N ALA A 140 18.08 12.48 -8.72
CA ALA A 140 18.14 13.02 -10.09
C ALA A 140 18.00 11.93 -11.18
N ALA A 141 18.17 10.65 -10.82
CA ALA A 141 18.00 9.53 -11.74
C ALA A 141 16.55 9.03 -11.82
N ASP A 142 15.70 9.36 -10.83
CA ASP A 142 14.28 9.00 -10.84
C ASP A 142 13.48 10.03 -11.64
N PRO A 143 12.73 9.64 -12.68
CA PRO A 143 11.89 10.56 -13.44
C PRO A 143 10.69 11.08 -12.66
N ALA A 144 10.35 10.49 -11.52
CA ALA A 144 9.23 10.90 -10.68
C ALA A 144 9.63 12.07 -9.77
N PRO A 145 9.00 13.26 -9.90
CA PRO A 145 9.31 14.40 -9.03
C PRO A 145 8.85 14.20 -7.59
N TYR A 146 7.83 13.38 -7.39
CA TYR A 146 7.30 13.01 -6.08
C TYR A 146 6.55 11.69 -6.13
N TRP A 147 6.38 11.10 -4.95
CA TRP A 147 5.49 9.97 -4.71
C TRP A 147 4.21 10.44 -4.02
N LEU A 148 3.07 10.01 -4.54
CA LEU A 148 1.76 10.24 -3.94
C LEU A 148 1.23 8.92 -3.38
N VAL A 149 1.24 8.79 -2.07
CA VAL A 149 0.92 7.55 -1.36
C VAL A 149 -0.35 7.73 -0.55
N ALA A 150 -1.41 6.99 -0.91
CA ALA A 150 -2.64 6.97 -0.14
C ALA A 150 -2.44 6.21 1.17
N THR A 151 -2.92 6.76 2.27
CA THR A 151 -2.89 6.17 3.61
C THR A 151 -4.02 6.74 4.46
N ARG A 152 -4.57 5.94 5.38
CA ARG A 152 -5.53 6.40 6.38
C ARG A 152 -4.87 7.07 7.59
N ARG A 153 -3.55 6.90 7.72
CA ARG A 153 -2.74 7.41 8.82
C ARG A 153 -1.55 8.22 8.30
N PRO A 154 -1.82 9.36 7.63
CA PRO A 154 -0.75 10.12 6.98
C PRO A 154 0.30 10.67 7.96
N HIS A 155 -0.12 11.09 9.17
CA HIS A 155 0.79 11.56 10.20
C HIS A 155 1.72 10.45 10.70
N ASP A 156 1.20 9.23 10.89
CA ASP A 156 2.01 8.09 11.34
C ASP A 156 3.04 7.70 10.27
N LEU A 157 2.66 7.79 8.98
CA LEU A 157 3.57 7.51 7.88
C LEU A 157 4.72 8.53 7.83
N VAL A 158 4.43 9.82 7.97
CA VAL A 158 5.44 10.89 8.00
C VAL A 158 6.37 10.73 9.19
N ALA A 159 5.83 10.43 10.38
CA ALA A 159 6.63 10.15 11.57
C ALA A 159 7.53 8.91 11.38
N ALA A 160 7.01 7.84 10.74
CA ALA A 160 7.80 6.64 10.44
C ALA A 160 8.95 6.90 9.46
N LEU A 161 8.81 7.91 8.59
CA LEU A 161 9.88 8.39 7.71
C LEU A 161 10.90 9.28 8.45
N GLY A 162 10.71 9.56 9.76
CA GLY A 162 11.60 10.40 10.55
C GLY A 162 11.49 11.88 10.23
N GLN A 163 10.39 12.30 9.61
CA GLN A 163 10.15 13.71 9.30
C GLN A 163 9.16 14.32 10.30
N ASP A 164 9.52 15.47 10.85
CA ASP A 164 8.62 16.21 11.73
C ASP A 164 7.50 16.87 10.92
N HIS A 165 6.31 16.93 11.52
CA HIS A 165 5.16 17.61 10.94
C HIS A 165 5.42 19.11 10.86
N VAL A 166 5.25 19.68 9.71
CA VAL A 166 5.17 21.14 9.53
C VAL A 166 3.74 21.50 9.14
#